data_71356f4f27fb3c59ab4d77ffc4138b93
#
_entry.id   71356f4f27fb3c59ab4d77ffc4138b93
#
_cell.length_a   1.000
_cell.length_b   1.000
_cell.length_c   1.000
_cell.angle_alpha   90.00
_cell.angle_beta   90.00
_cell.angle_gamma   90.00
#
_symmetry.space_group_name_H-M   'P 1'
#
loop_
_entity.id
_entity.type
_entity.pdbx_description
1 polymer ?
#
loop_
_entity_poly.entity_id
_entity_poly.type
_entity_poly.pdbx_seq_one_letter_code
_entity_poly.pdbx_strand_id
1 'polypeptide(L)'
;MRILLSTAFLAVAALTATSTAFAADPHDGAWKLVESKSNWSDGKFPKGMSLTINVKFSDNRIEYHSINDTRPEKLYKVDYVTTLDGKPSPLNEQARFNQIAVSKTGADNYQILKMKDDDVIVGEFWTFSPDGKVLIRRGVGKSPEGKSKAYTEYFERQ
;
A
#
# COMPACT_ATOMS: atom_id res chain seq x y z
N MET A 1 30.24 -75.85 -7.71
CA MET A 1 30.48 -74.49 -8.20
C MET A 1 29.20 -73.66 -7.95
N ARG A 2 29.17 -72.94 -6.86
CA ARG A 2 27.98 -72.14 -6.44
C ARG A 2 28.20 -70.71 -6.85
N ILE A 3 27.34 -70.16 -7.70
CA ILE A 3 27.33 -68.75 -8.16
C ILE A 3 26.43 -67.97 -7.19
N LEU A 4 27.02 -66.99 -6.47
CA LEU A 4 26.33 -66.07 -5.63
C LEU A 4 25.95 -64.83 -6.51
N LEU A 5 24.65 -64.56 -6.73
CA LEU A 5 24.14 -63.37 -7.30
C LEU A 5 23.99 -62.31 -6.17
N SER A 6 24.77 -61.26 -6.24
CA SER A 6 24.60 -60.08 -5.39
C SER A 6 23.63 -59.11 -6.06
N THR A 7 22.47 -58.91 -5.45
CA THR A 7 21.48 -57.90 -5.85
C THR A 7 21.83 -56.56 -5.15
N ALA A 8 22.23 -55.57 -5.92
CA ALA A 8 22.45 -54.21 -5.43
C ALA A 8 21.12 -53.45 -5.43
N PHE A 9 20.66 -53.03 -4.27
CA PHE A 9 19.51 -52.10 -4.13
C PHE A 9 19.98 -50.68 -4.31
N LEU A 10 19.50 -50.01 -5.35
CA LEU A 10 19.70 -48.59 -5.56
C LEU A 10 18.58 -47.82 -4.85
N ALA A 11 18.90 -47.17 -3.74
CA ALA A 11 17.96 -46.27 -3.05
C ALA A 11 17.94 -44.90 -3.73
N VAL A 12 16.87 -44.58 -4.43
CA VAL A 12 16.63 -43.25 -4.98
C VAL A 12 16.03 -42.35 -3.89
N ALA A 13 16.84 -41.45 -3.34
CA ALA A 13 16.36 -40.41 -2.42
C ALA A 13 15.67 -39.29 -3.23
N ALA A 14 14.35 -39.25 -3.16
CA ALA A 14 13.58 -38.14 -3.72
C ALA A 14 13.73 -36.89 -2.81
N LEU A 15 14.48 -35.88 -3.27
CA LEU A 15 14.49 -34.57 -2.65
C LEU A 15 13.16 -33.87 -2.96
N THR A 16 12.26 -33.82 -2.00
CA THR A 16 11.09 -32.95 -2.07
C THR A 16 11.53 -31.53 -1.75
N ALA A 17 11.64 -30.67 -2.78
CA ALA A 17 11.80 -29.24 -2.63
C ALA A 17 10.51 -28.67 -2.04
N THR A 18 10.48 -28.36 -0.76
CA THR A 18 9.41 -27.57 -0.14
C THR A 18 9.57 -26.13 -0.59
N SER A 19 8.76 -25.69 -1.57
CA SER A 19 8.59 -24.28 -1.88
C SER A 19 7.90 -23.60 -0.68
N THR A 20 8.62 -22.77 0.07
CA THR A 20 8.02 -21.85 1.04
C THR A 20 7.25 -20.80 0.26
N ALA A 21 5.94 -20.98 0.14
CA ALA A 21 5.07 -19.90 -0.30
C ALA A 21 5.14 -18.80 0.77
N PHE A 22 5.68 -17.63 0.43
CA PHE A 22 5.58 -16.46 1.29
C PHE A 22 4.09 -16.15 1.44
N ALA A 23 3.61 -16.14 2.67
CA ALA A 23 2.25 -15.69 2.95
C ALA A 23 2.13 -14.22 2.50
N ALA A 24 1.05 -13.88 1.77
CA ALA A 24 0.77 -12.51 1.40
C ALA A 24 0.65 -11.65 2.68
N ASP A 25 1.12 -10.40 2.61
CA ASP A 25 0.97 -9.46 3.73
C ASP A 25 -0.54 -9.26 4.00
N PRO A 26 -0.99 -9.28 5.26
CA PRO A 26 -2.42 -9.13 5.59
C PRO A 26 -3.02 -7.81 5.10
N HIS A 27 -2.20 -6.82 4.79
CA HIS A 27 -2.64 -5.52 4.28
C HIS A 27 -2.68 -5.45 2.73
N ASP A 28 -2.19 -6.48 2.02
CA ASP A 28 -2.25 -6.56 0.56
C ASP A 28 -3.69 -6.54 0.07
N GLY A 29 -3.95 -5.86 -1.02
CA GLY A 29 -5.23 -5.91 -1.72
C GLY A 29 -5.81 -4.55 -2.10
N ALA A 30 -7.08 -4.59 -2.47
CA ALA A 30 -7.85 -3.43 -2.89
C ALA A 30 -8.69 -2.87 -1.73
N TRP A 31 -8.70 -1.54 -1.61
CA TRP A 31 -9.36 -0.80 -0.54
C TRP A 31 -10.24 0.29 -1.16
N LYS A 32 -11.54 0.23 -0.91
CA LYS A 32 -12.51 1.20 -1.45
C LYS A 32 -12.93 2.19 -0.38
N LEU A 33 -12.89 3.47 -0.71
CA LEU A 33 -13.36 4.54 0.16
C LEU A 33 -14.85 4.38 0.49
N VAL A 34 -15.18 4.60 1.77
CA VAL A 34 -16.56 4.69 2.27
C VAL A 34 -16.85 6.16 2.60
N GLU A 35 -17.54 6.84 1.68
CA GLU A 35 -17.85 8.27 1.79
C GLU A 35 -18.53 8.62 3.11
N SER A 36 -19.55 7.84 3.51
CA SER A 36 -20.37 8.11 4.72
C SER A 36 -19.58 8.01 6.04
N LYS A 37 -18.40 7.40 6.02
CA LYS A 37 -17.50 7.25 7.17
C LYS A 37 -16.27 8.18 7.10
N SER A 38 -16.21 9.01 6.06
CA SER A 38 -15.06 9.89 5.75
C SER A 38 -15.44 11.35 5.96
N ASN A 39 -14.45 12.17 6.35
CA ASN A 39 -14.67 13.60 6.57
C ASN A 39 -13.42 14.44 6.33
N TRP A 40 -13.61 15.73 6.05
CA TRP A 40 -12.58 16.77 6.03
C TRP A 40 -12.86 17.82 7.08
N SER A 41 -11.80 18.41 7.64
CA SER A 41 -11.90 19.40 8.72
C SER A 41 -12.67 20.68 8.36
N ASP A 42 -12.82 20.98 7.07
CA ASP A 42 -13.61 22.09 6.56
C ASP A 42 -15.10 21.74 6.30
N GLY A 43 -15.51 20.52 6.63
CA GLY A 43 -16.86 19.99 6.39
C GLY A 43 -17.25 19.79 4.92
N LYS A 44 -16.31 20.00 3.99
CA LYS A 44 -16.56 19.95 2.54
C LYS A 44 -16.03 18.66 1.91
N PHE A 45 -16.35 17.51 2.52
CA PHE A 45 -16.04 16.22 1.89
C PHE A 45 -16.83 16.11 0.58
N PRO A 46 -16.17 15.76 -0.55
CA PRO A 46 -16.85 15.72 -1.84
C PRO A 46 -17.94 14.65 -1.86
N LYS A 47 -19.15 15.06 -2.20
CA LYS A 47 -20.26 14.14 -2.42
C LYS A 47 -19.99 13.25 -3.64
N GLY A 48 -20.24 11.95 -3.50
CA GLY A 48 -19.97 10.95 -4.55
C GLY A 48 -18.49 10.66 -4.74
N MET A 49 -17.62 10.95 -3.75
CA MET A 49 -16.20 10.66 -3.85
C MET A 49 -15.96 9.16 -4.02
N SER A 50 -15.29 8.80 -5.10
CA SER A 50 -14.89 7.43 -5.43
C SER A 50 -13.38 7.34 -5.52
N LEU A 51 -12.79 6.56 -4.61
CA LEU A 51 -11.35 6.34 -4.54
C LEU A 51 -11.10 4.86 -4.21
N THR A 52 -10.27 4.23 -5.03
CA THR A 52 -9.78 2.88 -4.79
C THR A 52 -8.27 2.93 -4.64
N ILE A 53 -7.75 2.22 -3.66
CA ILE A 53 -6.32 2.03 -3.39
C ILE A 53 -6.02 0.55 -3.52
N ASN A 54 -4.98 0.19 -4.25
CA ASN A 54 -4.40 -1.15 -4.26
C ASN A 54 -3.00 -1.06 -3.67
N VAL A 55 -2.70 -1.93 -2.71
CA VAL A 55 -1.39 -2.01 -2.09
C VAL A 55 -0.88 -3.45 -2.11
N LYS A 56 0.44 -3.57 -2.28
CA LYS A 56 1.17 -4.81 -2.11
C LYS A 56 2.44 -4.55 -1.34
N PHE A 57 2.63 -5.30 -0.27
CA PHE A 57 3.82 -5.24 0.57
C PHE A 57 4.72 -6.44 0.28
N SER A 58 6.02 -6.22 0.22
CA SER A 58 7.01 -7.27 0.09
C SER A 58 8.32 -6.85 0.74
N ASP A 59 8.83 -7.65 1.67
CA ASP A 59 10.03 -7.34 2.45
C ASP A 59 9.97 -5.93 3.07
N ASN A 60 10.80 -5.02 2.56
CA ASN A 60 10.85 -3.62 2.99
C ASN A 60 10.30 -2.67 1.92
N ARG A 61 9.28 -3.06 1.16
CA ARG A 61 8.76 -2.27 0.03
C ARG A 61 7.24 -2.23 0.03
N ILE A 62 6.70 -1.16 -0.54
CA ILE A 62 5.30 -1.01 -0.90
C ILE A 62 5.17 -0.70 -2.39
N GLU A 63 4.28 -1.41 -3.07
CA GLU A 63 3.73 -1.07 -4.36
C GLU A 63 2.33 -0.49 -4.13
N TYR A 64 2.10 0.70 -4.66
CA TYR A 64 0.88 1.46 -4.44
C TYR A 64 0.29 1.93 -5.76
N HIS A 65 -0.99 1.67 -5.94
CA HIS A 65 -1.79 2.19 -7.04
C HIS A 65 -3.08 2.77 -6.50
N SER A 66 -3.43 3.97 -6.91
CA SER A 66 -4.73 4.54 -6.58
C SER A 66 -5.40 5.18 -7.78
N ILE A 67 -6.72 5.08 -7.78
CA ILE A 67 -7.58 5.70 -8.78
C ILE A 67 -8.69 6.46 -8.06
N ASN A 68 -8.70 7.77 -8.25
CA ASN A 68 -9.85 8.60 -7.91
C ASN A 68 -10.65 8.82 -9.20
N ASP A 69 -11.81 8.19 -9.27
CA ASP A 69 -12.76 8.22 -10.37
C ASP A 69 -14.05 8.99 -10.03
N THR A 70 -13.99 9.86 -9.02
CA THR A 70 -15.07 10.79 -8.64
C THR A 70 -15.58 11.60 -9.85
N ARG A 71 -14.68 11.88 -10.78
CA ARG A 71 -14.97 12.47 -12.09
C ARG A 71 -14.46 11.52 -13.17
N PRO A 72 -15.33 10.71 -13.78
CA PRO A 72 -14.92 9.71 -14.77
C PRO A 72 -14.19 10.30 -15.99
N GLU A 73 -14.53 11.54 -16.36
CA GLU A 73 -13.89 12.28 -17.46
C GLU A 73 -12.47 12.79 -17.09
N LYS A 74 -12.11 12.78 -15.80
CA LYS A 74 -10.82 13.25 -15.29
C LYS A 74 -10.33 12.37 -14.15
N LEU A 75 -9.84 11.19 -14.50
CA LEU A 75 -9.25 10.28 -13.53
C LEU A 75 -7.99 10.88 -12.91
N TYR A 76 -7.86 10.77 -11.58
CA TYR A 76 -6.62 11.10 -10.90
C TYR A 76 -5.99 9.81 -10.38
N LYS A 77 -4.80 9.49 -10.89
CA LYS A 77 -4.05 8.28 -10.55
C LYS A 77 -2.77 8.65 -9.82
N VAL A 78 -2.39 7.81 -8.87
CA VAL A 78 -1.08 7.87 -8.22
C VAL A 78 -0.52 6.47 -8.13
N ASP A 79 0.65 6.28 -8.69
CA ASP A 79 1.34 5.00 -8.76
C ASP A 79 2.78 5.17 -8.27
N TYR A 80 3.25 4.30 -7.37
CA TYR A 80 4.64 4.28 -6.95
C TYR A 80 5.05 2.94 -6.35
N VAL A 81 6.36 2.70 -6.38
CA VAL A 81 7.02 1.64 -5.62
C VAL A 81 8.15 2.28 -4.84
N THR A 82 8.16 2.08 -3.50
CA THR A 82 9.19 2.65 -2.63
C THR A 82 9.53 1.73 -1.46
N THR A 83 10.59 2.05 -0.73
CA THR A 83 10.97 1.36 0.51
C THR A 83 10.15 1.87 1.69
N LEU A 84 10.08 1.06 2.78
CA LEU A 84 9.38 1.39 4.02
C LEU A 84 10.30 2.01 5.09
N ASP A 85 11.46 2.55 4.68
CA ASP A 85 12.50 3.08 5.56
C ASP A 85 12.42 4.60 5.79
N GLY A 86 11.40 5.24 5.22
CA GLY A 86 11.16 6.68 5.37
C GLY A 86 12.03 7.57 4.49
N LYS A 87 12.86 7.02 3.62
CA LYS A 87 13.67 7.83 2.71
C LYS A 87 12.84 8.33 1.54
N PRO A 88 13.00 9.59 1.13
CA PRO A 88 12.36 10.10 -0.07
C PRO A 88 12.77 9.33 -1.33
N SER A 89 11.78 8.96 -2.12
CA SER A 89 11.95 8.36 -3.46
C SER A 89 11.29 9.27 -4.49
N PRO A 90 11.81 9.35 -5.72
CA PRO A 90 11.18 10.11 -6.79
C PRO A 90 9.76 9.62 -7.08
N LEU A 91 8.85 10.54 -7.30
CA LEU A 91 7.48 10.29 -7.73
C LEU A 91 7.27 10.99 -9.07
N ASN A 92 7.26 10.21 -10.15
CA ASN A 92 7.12 10.72 -11.50
C ASN A 92 5.65 10.98 -11.86
N GLU A 93 5.43 11.79 -12.90
CA GLU A 93 4.12 12.05 -13.50
C GLU A 93 3.06 12.69 -12.60
N GLN A 94 3.49 13.27 -11.45
CA GLN A 94 2.62 13.97 -10.52
C GLN A 94 2.93 15.46 -10.49
N ALA A 95 1.99 16.30 -10.94
CA ALA A 95 2.17 17.76 -10.94
C ALA A 95 2.29 18.35 -9.53
N ARG A 96 1.62 17.70 -8.55
CA ARG A 96 1.52 18.23 -7.17
C ARG A 96 2.66 17.78 -6.27
N PHE A 97 3.21 16.60 -6.51
CA PHE A 97 4.28 15.99 -5.70
C PHE A 97 5.34 15.45 -6.64
N ASN A 98 6.60 15.46 -6.24
CA ASN A 98 7.70 14.83 -6.99
C ASN A 98 8.50 13.85 -6.15
N GLN A 99 8.13 13.67 -4.88
CA GLN A 99 8.76 12.71 -3.99
C GLN A 99 7.73 12.07 -3.05
N ILE A 100 8.02 10.84 -2.64
CA ILE A 100 7.24 10.07 -1.68
C ILE A 100 8.19 9.43 -0.67
N ALA A 101 7.86 9.48 0.62
CA ALA A 101 8.55 8.73 1.66
C ALA A 101 7.53 7.92 2.45
N VAL A 102 7.80 6.64 2.66
CA VAL A 102 6.92 5.74 3.41
C VAL A 102 7.71 5.10 4.55
N SER A 103 7.18 5.20 5.75
CA SER A 103 7.74 4.55 6.94
C SER A 103 6.74 3.56 7.52
N LYS A 104 7.17 2.34 7.81
CA LYS A 104 6.42 1.43 8.67
C LYS A 104 6.63 1.86 10.13
N THR A 105 5.57 2.30 10.82
CA THR A 105 5.64 2.85 12.17
C THR A 105 5.10 1.90 13.25
N GLY A 106 4.54 0.78 12.84
CA GLY A 106 4.02 -0.29 13.70
C GLY A 106 3.62 -1.50 12.88
N ALA A 107 3.07 -2.53 13.51
CA ALA A 107 2.62 -3.74 12.80
C ALA A 107 1.63 -3.40 11.68
N ASP A 108 0.64 -2.57 12.01
CA ASP A 108 -0.47 -2.20 11.13
C ASP A 108 -0.48 -0.70 10.78
N ASN A 109 0.65 0.00 11.02
CA ASN A 109 0.70 1.46 10.92
C ASN A 109 1.80 1.92 9.98
N TYR A 110 1.48 2.91 9.15
CA TYR A 110 2.40 3.50 8.20
C TYR A 110 2.25 5.03 8.19
N GLN A 111 3.37 5.72 8.00
CA GLN A 111 3.42 7.15 7.70
C GLN A 111 3.80 7.34 6.23
N ILE A 112 3.07 8.19 5.53
CA ILE A 112 3.33 8.52 4.14
C ILE A 112 3.49 10.04 4.02
N LEU A 113 4.62 10.48 3.48
CA LEU A 113 4.90 11.89 3.21
C LEU A 113 4.93 12.09 1.69
N LYS A 114 4.05 12.94 1.17
CA LYS A 114 4.07 13.40 -0.23
C LYS A 114 4.73 14.76 -0.25
N MET A 115 5.81 14.86 -1.00
CA MET A 115 6.72 16.01 -0.94
C MET A 115 6.85 16.67 -2.31
N LYS A 116 7.15 17.96 -2.28
CA LYS A 116 7.50 18.76 -3.45
C LYS A 116 8.77 19.52 -3.14
N ASP A 117 9.86 19.23 -3.86
CA ASP A 117 11.15 19.87 -3.70
C ASP A 117 11.61 19.88 -2.22
N ASP A 118 11.59 18.69 -1.59
CA ASP A 118 11.89 18.42 -0.18
C ASP A 118 10.93 19.01 0.85
N ASP A 119 9.88 19.76 0.45
CA ASP A 119 8.83 20.25 1.36
C ASP A 119 7.67 19.25 1.45
N VAL A 120 7.21 18.98 2.67
CA VAL A 120 6.07 18.08 2.90
C VAL A 120 4.76 18.79 2.60
N ILE A 121 4.11 18.39 1.53
CA ILE A 121 2.82 18.95 1.11
C ILE A 121 1.66 18.18 1.74
N VAL A 122 1.80 16.86 1.94
CA VAL A 122 0.80 16.02 2.60
C VAL A 122 1.51 15.02 3.50
N GLY A 123 1.09 14.97 4.76
CA GLY A 123 1.43 13.89 5.69
C GLY A 123 0.20 13.02 5.93
N GLU A 124 0.33 11.72 5.73
CA GLU A 124 -0.72 10.73 5.95
C GLU A 124 -0.26 9.71 6.99
N PHE A 125 -1.20 9.25 7.81
CA PHE A 125 -1.06 8.15 8.74
C PHE A 125 -2.11 7.10 8.42
N TRP A 126 -1.65 5.91 8.06
CA TRP A 126 -2.50 4.77 7.76
C TRP A 126 -2.52 3.82 8.94
N THR A 127 -3.70 3.31 9.26
CA THR A 127 -3.91 2.28 10.27
C THR A 127 -4.80 1.22 9.67
N PHE A 128 -4.28 0.02 9.50
CA PHE A 128 -5.06 -1.15 9.13
C PHE A 128 -5.68 -1.77 10.38
N SER A 129 -6.88 -2.31 10.25
CA SER A 129 -7.49 -3.08 11.34
C SER A 129 -6.81 -4.46 11.47
N PRO A 130 -6.72 -5.02 12.69
CA PRO A 130 -6.10 -6.33 12.90
C PRO A 130 -6.76 -7.49 12.13
N ASP A 131 -8.04 -7.35 11.79
CA ASP A 131 -8.79 -8.32 10.98
C ASP A 131 -8.57 -8.13 9.47
N GLY A 132 -7.78 -7.13 9.05
CA GLY A 132 -7.46 -6.85 7.66
C GLY A 132 -8.65 -6.38 6.82
N LYS A 133 -9.72 -5.83 7.41
CA LYS A 133 -10.93 -5.42 6.69
C LYS A 133 -11.07 -3.93 6.51
N VAL A 134 -10.38 -3.14 7.33
CA VAL A 134 -10.51 -1.69 7.38
C VAL A 134 -9.14 -1.05 7.25
N LEU A 135 -9.04 0.01 6.45
CA LEU A 135 -7.94 0.96 6.45
C LEU A 135 -8.49 2.34 6.81
N ILE A 136 -7.91 2.96 7.84
CA ILE A 136 -8.18 4.36 8.17
C ILE A 136 -6.96 5.18 7.77
N ARG A 137 -7.17 6.15 6.90
CA ARG A 137 -6.17 7.12 6.48
C ARG A 137 -6.48 8.47 7.09
N ARG A 138 -5.61 8.94 7.97
CA ARG A 138 -5.67 10.30 8.54
C ARG A 138 -4.54 11.13 7.98
N GLY A 139 -4.80 12.39 7.71
CA GLY A 139 -3.73 13.23 7.19
C GLY A 139 -4.01 14.73 7.32
N VAL A 140 -2.96 15.48 7.06
CA VAL A 140 -2.98 16.92 6.85
C VAL A 140 -2.34 17.19 5.51
N GLY A 141 -3.02 17.98 4.67
CA GLY A 141 -2.51 18.31 3.35
C GLY A 141 -2.76 19.77 3.00
N LYS A 142 -1.83 20.34 2.25
CA LYS A 142 -1.90 21.70 1.72
C LYS A 142 -2.43 21.66 0.28
N SER A 143 -3.48 22.43 -0.01
CA SER A 143 -4.01 22.56 -1.37
C SER A 143 -3.06 23.36 -2.26
N PRO A 144 -3.21 23.34 -3.61
CA PRO A 144 -2.42 24.21 -4.51
C PRO A 144 -2.53 25.69 -4.17
N GLU A 145 -3.66 26.14 -3.61
CA GLU A 145 -3.91 27.52 -3.18
C GLU A 145 -3.31 27.84 -1.79
N GLY A 146 -2.55 26.89 -1.22
CA GLY A 146 -1.86 27.05 0.05
C GLY A 146 -2.72 26.88 1.30
N LYS A 147 -3.98 26.42 1.17
CA LYS A 147 -4.87 26.15 2.32
C LYS A 147 -4.68 24.73 2.82
N SER A 148 -4.42 24.60 4.12
CA SER A 148 -4.30 23.26 4.75
C SER A 148 -5.64 22.78 5.27
N LYS A 149 -5.86 21.48 5.22
CA LYS A 149 -6.97 20.81 5.88
C LYS A 149 -6.52 19.45 6.42
N ALA A 150 -7.12 19.03 7.51
CA ALA A 150 -7.04 17.66 7.99
C ALA A 150 -8.16 16.83 7.38
N TYR A 151 -7.93 15.53 7.28
CA TYR A 151 -8.92 14.57 6.78
C TYR A 151 -8.82 13.24 7.51
N THR A 152 -9.95 12.56 7.56
CA THR A 152 -10.04 11.15 7.91
C THR A 152 -10.82 10.45 6.80
N GLU A 153 -10.22 9.44 6.21
CA GLU A 153 -10.81 8.66 5.15
C GLU A 153 -10.83 7.20 5.57
N TYR A 154 -11.99 6.59 5.44
CA TYR A 154 -12.27 5.23 5.84
C TYR A 154 -12.42 4.37 4.58
N PHE A 155 -11.71 3.25 4.56
CA PHE A 155 -11.74 2.30 3.44
C PHE A 155 -12.14 0.91 3.94
N GLU A 156 -12.87 0.21 3.13
CA GLU A 156 -13.16 -1.21 3.31
C GLU A 156 -12.46 -2.04 2.24
N ARG A 157 -12.00 -3.21 2.66
CA ARG A 157 -11.35 -4.17 1.77
C ARG A 157 -12.37 -4.72 0.77
N GLN A 158 -11.93 -4.93 -0.50
CA GLN A 158 -12.73 -5.51 -1.58
C GLN A 158 -12.52 -7.00 -1.71
#